data_f0d29dd8d345bd411d039f8f8d2fc501
#
_entry.id   f0d29dd8d345bd411d039f8f8d2fc501
#
_cell.length_a   1.000
_cell.length_b   1.000
_cell.length_c   1.000
_cell.angle_alpha   90.00
_cell.angle_beta   90.00
_cell.angle_gamma   90.00
#
_symmetry.space_group_name_H-M   'P 1'
#
loop_
_entity.id
_entity.type
_entity.pdbx_description
1 polymer ?
#
loop_
_entity_poly.entity_id
_entity_poly.type
_entity_poly.pdbx_seq_one_letter_code
_entity_poly.pdbx_strand_id
1 'polypeptide(L)'
;MITTESSRTNALRMAKLLIQNKLAACVSIKQIFSIYAWDDDIEETKEFEITIKSKPEFKDYLVEFLNKVSTYDVPQIIYKEYYSEMKYYDWINKTI
;
A
#
# COMPACT_ATOMS: atom_id res chain seq x y z
N MET A 1 -2.33 3.75 4.53
CA MET A 1 -1.04 3.02 4.46
C MET A 1 -0.48 3.12 3.05
N ILE A 2 0.80 3.30 2.90
CA ILE A 2 1.46 3.45 1.61
C ILE A 2 2.58 2.44 1.50
N THR A 3 2.64 1.76 0.37
CA THR A 3 3.74 0.86 -0.01
C THR A 3 4.12 1.09 -1.46
N THR A 4 5.13 0.41 -1.95
CA THR A 4 5.57 0.49 -3.35
C THR A 4 5.83 -0.90 -3.92
N GLU A 5 5.75 -1.01 -5.24
CA GLU A 5 6.14 -2.19 -5.98
C GLU A 5 6.90 -1.81 -7.25
N SER A 6 7.75 -2.72 -7.71
CA SER A 6 8.66 -2.47 -8.83
C SER A 6 7.97 -2.50 -10.19
N SER A 7 6.84 -3.17 -10.32
CA SER A 7 6.13 -3.29 -11.59
C SER A 7 4.63 -3.03 -11.43
N ARG A 8 4.02 -2.59 -12.52
CA ARG A 8 2.57 -2.39 -12.57
C ARG A 8 1.82 -3.69 -12.32
N THR A 9 2.29 -4.79 -12.88
CA THR A 9 1.68 -6.12 -12.70
C THR A 9 1.66 -6.52 -11.23
N ASN A 10 2.77 -6.36 -10.52
CA ASN A 10 2.84 -6.67 -9.09
C ASN A 10 1.98 -5.74 -8.25
N ALA A 11 1.95 -4.45 -8.58
CA ALA A 11 1.11 -3.48 -7.89
C ALA A 11 -0.38 -3.81 -8.03
N LEU A 12 -0.82 -4.15 -9.25
CA LEU A 12 -2.21 -4.54 -9.50
C LEU A 12 -2.57 -5.84 -8.78
N ARG A 13 -1.67 -6.80 -8.78
CA ARG A 13 -1.87 -8.07 -8.06
C ARG A 13 -2.04 -7.83 -6.55
N MET A 14 -1.16 -7.05 -5.98
CA MET A 14 -1.22 -6.69 -4.55
C MET A 14 -2.54 -5.97 -4.21
N ALA A 15 -2.93 -5.00 -5.04
CA ALA A 15 -4.18 -4.26 -4.84
C ALA A 15 -5.40 -5.18 -4.84
N LYS A 16 -5.48 -6.09 -5.81
CA LYS A 16 -6.58 -7.04 -5.92
C LYS A 16 -6.63 -7.99 -4.72
N LEU A 17 -5.47 -8.47 -4.26
CA LEU A 17 -5.39 -9.33 -3.08
C LEU A 17 -5.87 -8.62 -1.82
N LEU A 18 -5.51 -7.35 -1.66
CA LEU A 18 -5.96 -6.54 -0.52
C LEU A 18 -7.49 -6.40 -0.50
N ILE A 19 -8.09 -6.14 -1.65
CA ILE A 19 -9.55 -6.02 -1.77
C ILE A 19 -10.23 -7.38 -1.55
N GLN A 20 -9.73 -8.44 -2.18
CA GLN A 20 -10.30 -9.78 -2.08
C GLN A 20 -10.27 -10.32 -0.65
N ASN A 21 -9.23 -10.00 0.11
CA ASN A 21 -9.09 -10.41 1.50
C ASN A 21 -9.78 -9.45 2.49
N LYS A 22 -10.48 -8.45 1.99
CA LYS A 22 -11.17 -7.43 2.78
C LYS A 22 -10.27 -6.70 3.77
N LEU A 23 -9.01 -6.54 3.40
CA LEU A 23 -8.04 -5.77 4.18
C LEU A 23 -8.04 -4.30 3.81
N ALA A 24 -8.59 -3.94 2.66
CA ALA A 24 -8.70 -2.56 2.20
C ALA A 24 -10.04 -2.34 1.51
N ALA A 25 -10.58 -1.15 1.68
CA ALA A 25 -11.78 -0.73 0.98
C ALA A 25 -11.47 -0.17 -0.40
N CYS A 26 -10.34 0.50 -0.54
CA CYS A 26 -9.91 1.11 -1.79
C CYS A 26 -8.40 1.09 -1.86
N VAL A 27 -7.86 0.83 -3.04
CA VAL A 27 -6.42 0.88 -3.30
C VAL A 27 -6.18 1.69 -4.55
N SER A 28 -5.36 2.72 -4.44
CA SER A 28 -4.98 3.58 -5.55
C SER A 28 -3.53 3.32 -5.92
N ILE A 29 -3.22 3.36 -7.20
CA ILE A 29 -1.88 3.09 -7.72
C ILE A 29 -1.47 4.24 -8.63
N LYS A 30 -0.23 4.72 -8.47
CA LYS A 30 0.36 5.70 -9.38
C LYS A 30 1.82 5.39 -9.61
N GLN A 31 2.30 5.72 -10.80
CA GLN A 31 3.72 5.60 -11.12
C GLN A 31 4.47 6.77 -10.50
N ILE A 32 5.63 6.48 -9.88
CA ILE A 32 6.50 7.47 -9.26
C ILE A 32 7.94 7.21 -9.68
N PHE A 33 8.79 8.22 -9.44
CA PHE A 33 10.24 8.12 -9.52
C PHE A 33 10.79 8.21 -8.11
N SER A 34 11.63 7.24 -7.72
CA SER A 34 12.23 7.21 -6.40
C SER A 34 13.75 7.30 -6.50
N ILE A 35 14.33 8.12 -5.67
CA ILE A 35 15.78 8.29 -5.56
C ILE A 35 16.14 8.00 -4.11
N TYR A 36 17.03 7.04 -3.88
CA TYR A 36 17.35 6.59 -2.54
C TYR A 36 18.75 6.00 -2.44
N ALA A 37 19.26 5.92 -1.23
CA ALA A 37 20.54 5.28 -0.93
C ALA A 37 20.36 3.78 -0.75
N TRP A 38 21.20 2.99 -1.39
CA TRP A 38 21.22 1.54 -1.27
C TRP A 38 22.64 1.02 -1.49
N ASP A 39 23.17 0.26 -0.53
CA ASP A 39 24.54 -0.30 -0.58
C ASP A 39 25.60 0.74 -0.91
N ASP A 40 25.59 1.87 -0.20
CA ASP A 40 26.52 3.00 -0.36
C ASP A 40 26.46 3.69 -1.73
N ASP A 41 25.41 3.44 -2.49
CA ASP A 41 25.19 4.04 -3.80
C ASP A 41 23.85 4.80 -3.84
N ILE A 42 23.63 5.55 -4.91
CA ILE A 42 22.38 6.26 -5.16
C ILE A 42 21.65 5.55 -6.28
N GLU A 43 20.45 5.07 -5.98
CA GLU A 43 19.58 4.41 -6.95
C GLU A 43 18.47 5.35 -7.41
N GLU A 44 18.12 5.25 -8.68
CA GLU A 44 16.99 5.94 -9.29
C GLU A 44 16.11 4.90 -9.96
N THR A 45 14.87 4.77 -9.52
CA THR A 45 13.98 3.73 -10.07
C THR A 45 12.59 4.27 -10.34
N LYS A 46 11.97 3.73 -11.37
CA LYS A 46 10.52 3.80 -11.53
C LYS A 46 9.88 2.81 -10.59
N GLU A 47 8.88 3.27 -9.87
CA GLU A 47 8.10 2.43 -8.98
C GLU A 47 6.62 2.73 -9.13
N PHE A 48 5.82 1.91 -8.48
CA PHE A 48 4.38 2.11 -8.37
C PHE A 48 4.04 2.29 -6.89
N GLU A 49 3.57 3.47 -6.55
CA GLU A 49 3.10 3.77 -5.20
C GLU A 49 1.68 3.26 -5.05
N ILE A 50 1.44 2.55 -3.97
CA ILE A 50 0.16 1.93 -3.66
C ILE A 50 -0.36 2.56 -2.38
N THR A 51 -1.47 3.30 -2.50
CA THR A 51 -2.13 3.95 -1.37
C THR A 51 -3.31 3.09 -0.95
N ILE A 52 -3.28 2.61 0.28
CA ILE A 52 -4.24 1.66 0.82
C ILE A 52 -5.13 2.38 1.84
N LYS A 53 -6.43 2.42 1.56
CA LYS A 53 -7.43 3.00 2.46
C LYS A 53 -8.15 1.88 3.19
N SER A 54 -7.99 1.88 4.51
CA SER A 54 -8.47 0.82 5.37
C SER A 54 -8.82 1.37 6.75
N LYS A 55 -9.13 0.50 7.68
CA LYS A 55 -9.44 0.85 9.06
C LYS A 55 -8.19 0.81 9.93
N PRO A 56 -8.08 1.64 10.97
CA PRO A 56 -6.95 1.59 11.90
C PRO A 56 -6.74 0.22 12.54
N GLU A 57 -7.82 -0.49 12.86
CA GLU A 57 -7.75 -1.82 13.50
C GLU A 57 -7.10 -2.88 12.61
N PHE A 58 -7.01 -2.64 11.30
CA PHE A 58 -6.40 -3.59 10.36
C PHE A 58 -4.90 -3.35 10.14
N LYS A 59 -4.32 -2.38 10.83
CA LYS A 59 -2.91 -2.00 10.62
C LYS A 59 -1.96 -3.19 10.71
N ASP A 60 -2.06 -3.98 11.78
CA ASP A 60 -1.12 -5.09 11.99
C ASP A 60 -1.31 -6.20 10.96
N TYR A 61 -2.54 -6.49 10.57
CA TYR A 61 -2.82 -7.44 9.48
C TYR A 61 -2.25 -6.96 8.15
N LEU A 62 -2.37 -5.66 7.88
CA LEU A 62 -1.82 -5.05 6.65
C LEU A 62 -0.30 -5.13 6.62
N VAL A 63 0.36 -4.81 7.72
CA VAL A 63 1.82 -4.89 7.81
C VAL A 63 2.29 -6.32 7.56
N GLU A 64 1.67 -7.29 8.21
CA GLU A 64 1.99 -8.71 8.01
C GLU A 64 1.77 -9.14 6.56
N PHE A 65 0.63 -8.77 5.98
CA PHE A 65 0.31 -9.10 4.60
C PHE A 65 1.32 -8.51 3.61
N LEU A 66 1.64 -7.23 3.76
CA LEU A 66 2.58 -6.55 2.86
C LEU A 66 3.99 -7.15 2.95
N ASN A 67 4.42 -7.52 4.14
CA ASN A 67 5.71 -8.21 4.29
C ASN A 67 5.74 -9.57 3.60
N LYS A 68 4.61 -10.26 3.52
CA LYS A 68 4.52 -11.55 2.83
C LYS A 68 4.51 -11.42 1.31
N VAL A 69 3.82 -10.42 0.78
CA VAL A 69 3.55 -10.33 -0.66
C VAL A 69 4.46 -9.38 -1.41
N SER A 70 5.20 -8.51 -0.71
CA SER A 70 6.12 -7.59 -1.35
C SER A 70 7.25 -8.32 -2.07
N THR A 71 7.64 -7.81 -3.23
CA THR A 71 8.80 -8.32 -3.97
C THR A 71 10.12 -7.71 -3.50
N TYR A 72 10.06 -6.70 -2.63
CA TYR A 72 11.26 -6.05 -2.08
C TYR A 72 11.74 -6.75 -0.82
N ASP A 73 13.06 -6.78 -0.62
CA ASP A 73 13.68 -7.28 0.62
C ASP A 73 13.32 -6.40 1.81
N VAL A 74 13.32 -5.08 1.59
CA VAL A 74 12.92 -4.09 2.60
C VAL A 74 11.76 -3.27 2.03
N PRO A 75 10.51 -3.74 2.19
CA PRO A 75 9.37 -3.01 1.65
C PRO A 75 9.13 -1.71 2.39
N GLN A 76 8.74 -0.67 1.64
CA GLN A 76 8.21 0.54 2.23
C GLN A 76 6.85 0.22 2.83
N ILE A 77 6.69 0.41 4.11
CA ILE A 77 5.39 0.29 4.78
C ILE A 77 5.27 1.47 5.73
N ILE A 78 4.56 2.50 5.30
CA ILE A 78 4.31 3.69 6.11
C ILE A 78 2.82 3.87 6.26
N TYR A 79 2.41 4.43 7.39
CA TYR A 79 0.99 4.61 7.66
C TYR A 79 0.75 5.78 8.60
N LYS A 80 -0.43 6.34 8.44
CA LYS A 80 -0.97 7.34 9.37
C LYS A 80 -2.50 7.31 9.28
N GLU A 81 -3.14 7.91 10.25
CA GLU A 81 -4.58 8.08 10.22
C GLU A 81 -4.95 9.40 9.57
N TYR A 82 -6.03 9.38 8.80
CA TYR A 82 -6.62 10.56 8.22
C TYR A 82 -8.02 10.75 8.79
N TYR A 83 -8.42 11.99 8.91
CA TYR A 83 -9.82 12.32 9.12
C TYR A 83 -10.54 12.24 7.80
N SER A 84 -11.77 11.73 7.83
CA SER A 84 -12.57 11.56 6.63
C SER A 84 -13.94 12.21 6.83
N GLU A 85 -14.50 12.71 5.74
CA GLU A 85 -15.90 13.10 5.71
C GLU A 85 -16.77 11.85 5.92
N MET A 86 -17.95 12.03 6.53
CA MET A 86 -18.77 10.95 7.08
C MET A 86 -19.22 9.93 6.03
N LYS A 87 -19.58 10.36 4.83
CA LYS A 87 -20.05 9.44 3.79
C LYS A 87 -18.99 8.43 3.38
N TYR A 88 -17.76 8.90 3.21
CA TYR A 88 -16.64 8.04 2.85
C TYR A 88 -16.24 7.11 4.01
N TYR A 89 -16.22 7.66 5.20
CA TYR A 89 -15.98 6.91 6.43
C TYR A 89 -16.98 5.74 6.56
N ASP A 90 -18.26 6.02 6.39
CA ASP A 90 -19.32 4.99 6.46
C ASP A 90 -19.16 3.96 5.37
N TRP A 91 -18.81 4.38 4.16
CA TRP A 91 -18.57 3.46 3.05
C TRP A 91 -17.43 2.49 3.36
N ILE A 92 -16.30 2.97 3.88
CA ILE A 92 -15.18 2.11 4.27
C ILE A 92 -15.64 1.08 5.32
N ASN A 93 -16.34 1.54 6.35
CA ASN A 93 -16.80 0.66 7.42
C ASN A 93 -17.81 -0.40 6.98
N LYS A 94 -18.61 -0.09 5.96
CA LYS A 94 -19.55 -1.06 5.38
C LYS A 94 -18.85 -2.04 4.44
N THR A 95 -17.78 -1.61 3.80
CA THR A 95 -17.07 -2.40 2.78
C THR A 95 -16.15 -3.44 3.43
N ILE A 96 -15.55 -3.09 4.50
CA ILE A 96 -14.64 -3.95 5.26
C ILE A 96 -14.93 -3.85 6.75
#